data_f947656204593782ea84cdd432f26e37
#
_entry.id   f947656204593782ea84cdd432f26e37
#
_cell.length_a   1.000
_cell.length_b   1.000
_cell.length_c   1.000
_cell.angle_alpha   90.00
_cell.angle_beta   90.00
_cell.angle_gamma   90.00
#
_symmetry.space_group_name_H-M   'P 1'
#
loop_
_entity.id
_entity.type
_entity.pdbx_description
1 polymer ?
#
loop_
_entity_poly.entity_id
_entity_poly.type
_entity_poly.pdbx_seq_one_letter_code
_entity_poly.pdbx_strand_id
1 'polypeptide(L)' 'MEQLNNNEYNILVVEDDKEIRDGIEIFLKSQGYHVYKAADGVEGLQIIEKEPIHLAIVDIMMPRMDGV' A
#
# COMPACT_ATOMS: atom_id res chain seq x y z
N MET A 1 18.77 9.81 21.51
CA MET A 1 17.96 10.02 20.39
C MET A 1 16.84 9.08 20.31
N GLU A 2 15.69 9.62 20.00
CA GLU A 2 14.56 8.85 19.97
C GLU A 2 14.38 8.22 18.64
N GLN A 3 13.99 6.99 18.61
CA GLN A 3 13.72 6.34 17.40
C GLN A 3 12.28 6.02 17.25
N LEU A 4 11.70 6.35 16.11
CA LEU A 4 10.31 6.01 15.86
C LEU A 4 10.22 4.56 15.47
N ASN A 5 9.24 3.88 16.00
CA ASN A 5 9.00 2.50 15.62
C ASN A 5 8.24 2.48 14.31
N ASN A 6 8.76 1.75 13.35
CA ASN A 6 8.09 1.67 12.06
C ASN A 6 6.72 1.04 12.17
N ASN A 7 6.49 0.20 13.18
CA ASN A 7 5.18 -0.43 13.31
C ASN A 7 4.11 0.55 13.77
N GLU A 8 4.47 1.79 14.05
CA GLU A 8 3.48 2.81 14.33
C GLU A 8 2.97 3.48 13.07
N TYR A 9 3.56 3.15 11.92
CA TYR A 9 3.13 3.72 10.67
C TYR A 9 2.36 2.69 9.87
N ASN A 10 1.21 3.11 9.40
CA ASN A 10 0.34 2.26 8.61
C ASN A 10 0.49 2.65 7.15
N ILE A 11 0.90 1.68 6.34
CA ILE A 11 1.13 1.93 4.93
C ILE A 11 0.12 1.12 4.13
N LEU A 12 -0.53 1.78 3.19
CA LEU A 12 -1.46 1.12 2.31
C LEU A 12 -0.79 0.92 0.96
N VAL A 13 -0.85 -0.30 0.45
CA VAL A 13 -0.31 -0.62 -0.86
C VAL A 13 -1.47 -0.92 -1.78
N VAL A 14 -1.60 -0.13 -2.85
CA VAL A 14 -2.64 -0.34 -3.84
C VAL A 14 -1.95 -0.77 -5.12
N GLU A 15 -2.15 -2.02 -5.50
CA GLU A 15 -1.47 -2.61 -6.63
C GLU A 15 -2.33 -3.74 -7.16
N ASP A 16 -2.65 -3.73 -8.45
CA ASP A 16 -3.54 -4.73 -9.01
C ASP A 16 -2.87 -6.07 -9.24
N ASP A 17 -1.55 -6.11 -9.35
CA ASP A 17 -0.84 -7.36 -9.55
C ASP A 17 -0.56 -7.98 -8.18
N LYS A 18 -1.11 -9.17 -7.97
CA LYS A 18 -1.00 -9.80 -6.67
C LYS A 18 0.44 -10.09 -6.27
N GLU A 19 1.24 -10.54 -7.22
CA GLU A 19 2.62 -10.87 -6.89
C GLU A 19 3.42 -9.64 -6.51
N ILE A 20 3.20 -8.55 -7.23
CA ILE A 20 3.89 -7.31 -6.91
C ILE A 20 3.39 -6.78 -5.57
N ARG A 21 2.09 -6.82 -5.38
CA ARG A 21 1.49 -6.34 -4.12
C ARG A 21 2.06 -7.11 -2.93
N ASP A 22 2.13 -8.44 -3.06
CA ASP A 22 2.64 -9.26 -1.97
C ASP A 22 4.12 -9.01 -1.73
N GLY A 23 4.88 -8.78 -2.81
CA GLY A 23 6.30 -8.49 -2.67
C GLY A 23 6.54 -7.19 -1.93
N ILE A 24 5.75 -6.17 -2.24
CA ILE A 24 5.88 -4.89 -1.56
C ILE A 24 5.51 -5.06 -0.08
N GLU A 25 4.46 -5.83 0.19
CA GLU A 25 4.06 -6.09 1.57
C GLU A 25 5.19 -6.75 2.35
N ILE A 26 5.79 -7.78 1.77
CA ILE A 26 6.86 -8.50 2.44
C ILE A 26 8.01 -7.56 2.76
N PHE A 27 8.39 -6.73 1.79
CA PHE A 27 9.49 -5.80 2.00
C PHE A 27 9.17 -4.82 3.12
N LEU A 28 7.99 -4.22 3.08
CA LEU A 28 7.63 -3.23 4.07
C LEU A 28 7.50 -3.84 5.45
N LYS A 29 6.98 -5.05 5.53
CA LYS A 29 6.89 -5.70 6.83
C LYS A 29 8.27 -6.02 7.37
N SER A 30 9.21 -6.33 6.52
CA SER A 30 10.56 -6.60 6.97
C SER A 30 11.21 -5.35 7.56
N GLN A 31 10.70 -4.18 7.18
CA GLN A 31 11.18 -2.92 7.74
C GLN A 31 10.40 -2.52 8.99
N GLY A 32 9.42 -3.34 9.39
CA GLY A 32 8.67 -3.08 10.60
C GLY A 32 7.38 -2.32 10.42
N TYR A 33 7.02 -1.96 9.20
CA TYR A 33 5.79 -1.21 8.97
C TYR A 33 4.57 -2.09 9.05
N HIS A 34 3.45 -1.47 9.38
CA HIS A 34 2.16 -2.14 9.39
C HIS A 34 1.55 -1.92 8.02
N VAL A 35 1.19 -2.99 7.33
CA VAL A 35 0.84 -2.90 5.92
C VAL A 35 -0.59 -3.33 5.67
N TYR A 36 -1.31 -2.51 4.90
CA TYR A 36 -2.64 -2.85 4.42
C TYR A 36 -2.54 -2.97 2.91
N LYS A 37 -3.32 -3.85 2.33
CA LYS A 37 -3.24 -4.10 0.90
C LYS A 37 -4.59 -3.90 0.24
N ALA A 38 -4.57 -3.37 -0.96
CA ALA A 38 -5.76 -3.20 -1.77
C ALA A 38 -5.41 -3.55 -3.21
N ALA A 39 -6.35 -4.16 -3.90
CA ALA A 39 -6.13 -4.54 -5.28
C ALA A 39 -6.48 -3.42 -6.24
N ASP A 40 -7.27 -2.46 -5.80
CA ASP A 40 -7.66 -1.36 -6.66
C ASP A 40 -8.00 -0.15 -5.80
N GLY A 41 -8.35 0.93 -6.47
CA GLY A 41 -8.62 2.18 -5.78
C GLY A 41 -9.84 2.14 -4.89
N VAL A 42 -10.84 1.35 -5.26
CA VAL A 42 -12.05 1.25 -4.47
C VAL A 42 -11.73 0.62 -3.11
N GLU A 43 -11.00 -0.50 -3.14
CA GLU A 43 -10.58 -1.13 -1.90
C GLU A 43 -9.69 -0.20 -1.10
N GLY A 44 -8.81 0.52 -1.78
CA GLY A 44 -7.91 1.44 -1.10
C GLY A 44 -8.66 2.52 -0.36
N LEU A 45 -9.67 3.11 -1.00
CA LEU A 45 -10.45 4.14 -0.35
C LEU A 45 -11.23 3.60 0.85
N GLN A 46 -11.73 2.37 0.74
CA GLN A 46 -12.43 1.76 1.86
C GLN A 46 -11.50 1.60 3.06
N ILE A 47 -10.26 1.23 2.79
CA ILE A 47 -9.30 1.06 3.87
C ILE A 47 -8.96 2.41 4.49
N ILE A 48 -8.76 3.43 3.65
CA ILE A 48 -8.45 4.76 4.16
C ILE A 48 -9.56 5.28 5.07
N GLU A 49 -10.80 4.93 4.75
CA GLU A 49 -11.91 5.38 5.57
C GLU A 49 -11.99 4.66 6.91
N LYS A 50 -11.45 3.45 6.98
CA LYS A 50 -11.54 2.68 8.20
C LYS A 50 -10.30 2.69 9.07
N GLU A 51 -9.14 2.83 8.45
CA GLU A 51 -7.88 2.69 9.15
C GLU A 51 -7.06 3.96 9.06
N PRO A 52 -6.28 4.27 10.07
CA PRO A 52 -5.46 5.48 10.06
C PRO A 52 -4.22 5.28 9.20
N ILE A 53 -4.37 5.47 7.90
CA ILE A 53 -3.27 5.27 6.96
C ILE A 53 -2.38 6.50 6.95
N HIS A 54 -1.07 6.28 7.08
CA HIS A 54 -0.11 7.37 7.07
C HIS A 54 0.49 7.61 5.70
N LEU A 55 0.62 6.55 4.90
CA LEU A 55 1.20 6.67 3.58
C LEU A 55 0.56 5.66 2.65
N ALA A 56 0.22 6.07 1.45
CA ALA A 56 -0.33 5.16 0.47
C ALA A 56 0.63 5.06 -0.70
N ILE A 57 0.99 3.84 -1.06
CA ILE A 57 1.79 3.57 -2.24
C ILE A 57 0.83 3.06 -3.29
N VAL A 58 0.67 3.82 -4.36
CA VAL A 58 -0.30 3.49 -5.39
C VAL A 58 0.44 3.30 -6.69
N ASP A 59 0.39 2.08 -7.21
CA ASP A 59 1.06 1.78 -8.45
C ASP A 59 0.05 1.12 -9.37
N ILE A 60 -0.68 1.93 -10.07
CA ILE A 60 -1.71 1.45 -10.94
C ILE A 60 -1.24 1.56 -12.36
N MET A 61 -1.09 0.44 -13.02
CA MET A 61 -0.75 0.42 -14.42
C MET A 61 -2.00 0.70 -15.19
N MET A 62 -1.91 1.64 -16.10
CA MET A 62 -3.04 1.95 -16.94
C MET A 62 -2.72 1.39 -18.30
N PRO A 63 -2.96 0.14 -18.45
CA PRO A 63 -2.53 -0.49 -19.67
C PRO A 63 -3.18 0.08 -20.90
N ARG A 64 -4.26 0.62 -20.80
CA ARG A 64 -4.91 1.12 -21.84
C ARG A 64 -4.86 2.43 -22.03
N MET A 65 -4.25 2.90 -21.97
CA MET A 65 -4.20 4.03 -22.16
C MET A 65 -4.07 4.47 -23.35
N ASP A 66 -4.24 4.18 -23.93
CA ASP A 66 -4.17 4.36 -24.97
C ASP A 66 -4.50 5.12 -25.50
N GLY A 67 -4.33 5.31 -25.68
CA GLY A 67 -4.63 5.90 -26.14
C GLY A 67 -4.58 6.08 -26.66
N VAL A 68 -4.67 6.14 -26.69
CA VAL A 68 -4.73 6.31 -27.08
C VAL A 68 -4.67 6.49 -27.19
#